data_6d0a79c281dd1954de1339a7e4a013b3
#
_entry.id   6d0a79c281dd1954de1339a7e4a013b3
#
_cell.length_a   1.000
_cell.length_b   1.000
_cell.length_c   1.000
_cell.angle_alpha   90.00
_cell.angle_beta   90.00
_cell.angle_gamma   90.00
#
_symmetry.space_group_name_H-M   'P 1'
#
loop_
_entity.id
_entity.type
_entity.pdbx_description
1 polymer ?
#
loop_
_entity_poly.entity_id
_entity_poly.type
_entity_poly.pdbx_seq_one_letter_code
_entity_poly.pdbx_strand_id
1 'polypeptide(L)' 'MSEEILIVDDNADIRNIINELILDAGYKTRLAAN' A
#
# COMPACT_ATOMS: atom_id res chain seq x y z
N MET A 1 18.39 -0.40 0.16
CA MET A 1 17.44 0.11 -0.82
C MET A 1 16.04 -0.21 -0.36
N SER A 2 15.12 0.73 -0.55
CA SER A 2 13.74 0.47 -0.19
C SER A 2 12.97 0.01 -1.42
N GLU A 3 12.14 -0.98 -1.22
CA GLU A 3 11.29 -1.50 -2.28
C GLU A 3 9.96 -0.77 -2.28
N GLU A 4 9.40 -0.60 -3.44
CA GLU A 4 8.11 0.03 -3.60
C GLU A 4 7.08 -1.03 -3.96
N ILE A 5 5.98 -1.03 -3.23
CA ILE A 5 4.91 -2.00 -3.43
C ILE A 5 3.68 -1.27 -3.95
N LEU A 6 3.15 -1.76 -5.04
CA LEU A 6 1.94 -1.18 -5.63
C LEU A 6 0.71 -1.89 -5.05
N ILE A 7 -0.18 -1.09 -4.48
CA ILE A 7 -1.43 -1.60 -3.92
C ILE A 7 -2.56 -1.15 -4.82
N VAL A 8 -3.24 -2.09 -5.43
CA VAL A 8 -4.36 -1.81 -6.33
C VAL A 8 -5.63 -2.39 -5.74
N ASP A 9 -6.55 -1.52 -5.34
CA ASP A 9 -7.81 -1.95 -4.74
C ASP A 9 -8.81 -0.81 -4.88
N ASP A 10 -10.02 -1.14 -5.28
CA ASP A 10 -11.07 -0.14 -5.44
C ASP A 10 -11.76 0.21 -4.11
N ASN A 11 -11.49 -0.53 -3.07
CA ASN A 11 -12.02 -0.25 -1.73
C ASN A 11 -11.00 0.56 -0.94
N ALA A 12 -11.32 1.83 -0.69
CA ALA A 12 -10.38 2.74 -0.03
C ALA A 12 -10.04 2.29 1.39
N ASP A 13 -10.98 1.71 2.12
CA ASP A 13 -10.72 1.27 3.49
C ASP A 13 -9.72 0.12 3.51
N ILE A 14 -9.90 -0.85 2.63
CA ILE A 14 -8.98 -1.98 2.53
C ILE A 14 -7.62 -1.50 2.06
N ARG A 15 -7.60 -0.63 1.07
CA ARG A 15 -6.36 -0.08 0.54
C ARG A 15 -5.55 0.63 1.63
N ASN A 16 -6.22 1.41 2.48
CA ASN A 16 -5.56 2.12 3.56
C ASN A 16 -5.01 1.17 4.62
N ILE A 17 -5.73 0.11 4.94
CA ILE A 17 -5.28 -0.88 5.91
C ILE A 17 -4.00 -1.57 5.41
N ILE A 18 -4.01 -2.00 4.16
CA ILE A 18 -2.84 -2.65 3.56
C ILE A 18 -1.67 -1.69 3.50
N ASN A 19 -1.94 -0.44 3.14
CA ASN A 19 -0.90 0.59 3.08
C ASN A 19 -0.19 0.74 4.42
N GLU A 20 -0.94 0.81 5.51
CA GLU A 20 -0.34 0.95 6.83
C GLU A 20 0.53 -0.25 7.19
N LEU A 21 0.06 -1.46 6.88
CA LEU A 21 0.82 -2.66 7.17
C LEU A 21 2.14 -2.68 6.42
N ILE A 22 2.13 -2.29 5.16
CA ILE A 22 3.33 -2.31 4.33
C ILE A 22 4.32 -1.23 4.76
N LEU A 23 3.82 -0.04 5.06
CA LEU A 23 4.69 1.04 5.55
C LEU A 23 5.32 0.66 6.87
N ASP A 24 4.56 0.00 7.75
CA ASP A 24 5.05 -0.42 9.03
C ASP A 24 6.17 -1.46 8.90
N ALA A 25 6.11 -2.25 7.84
CA ALA A 25 7.16 -3.25 7.56
C ALA A 25 8.41 -2.63 6.94
N GLY A 26 8.40 -1.35 6.64
CA GLY A 26 9.59 -0.66 6.15
C GLY A 26 9.65 -0.49 4.63
N TYR A 27 8.55 -0.75 3.94
CA TYR A 27 8.50 -0.59 2.49
C TYR A 27 7.86 0.75 2.11
N LYS A 28 8.06 1.13 0.86
CA LYS A 28 7.34 2.26 0.29
C LYS A 28 6.12 1.73 -0.43
N THR A 29 5.09 2.54 -0.51
CA THR A 29 3.86 2.13 -1.15
C THR A 29 3.43 3.09 -2.23
N ARG A 30 2.69 2.56 -3.18
CA ARG A 30 2.04 3.34 -4.22
C ARG A 30 0.61 2.83 -4.31
N LEU A 31 -0.36 3.73 -4.24
CA LEU A 31 -1.77 3.36 -4.20
C LEU A 31 -2.46 3.63 -5.52
N ALA A 32 -3.32 2.72 -5.91
CA ALA A 32 -4.15 2.88 -7.10
C ALA A 32 -5.55 2.34 -6.83
N ALA A 33 -6.56 2.98 -7.41
CA ALA A 33 -7.95 2.57 -7.20
C ALA A 33 -8.34 1.38 -8.08
N ASN A 34 -7.64 1.19 -9.16
CA ASN A 34 -7.88 0.06 -10.06
C ASN A 34 -6.74 -0.11 -11.05
#